data_435984ba6d1e21311560b37647427bc3
#
_entry.id   435984ba6d1e21311560b37647427bc3
#
_cell.length_a   1.000
_cell.length_b   1.000
_cell.length_c   1.000
_cell.angle_alpha   90.00
_cell.angle_beta   90.00
_cell.angle_gamma   90.00
#
_symmetry.space_group_name_H-M   'P 1'
#
loop_
_entity.id
_entity.type
_entity.pdbx_description
1 polymer ?
#
loop_
_entity_poly.entity_id
_entity_poly.type
_entity_poly.pdbx_seq_one_letter_code
_entity_poly.pdbx_strand_id
1 'polypeptide(L)'
;MNMLVIGGDRRAGCLVRAARAAGHATDGIWLDRFDPALSCAWPERMAYDVYILPYPVAAQAGKIPTPLATAELSVAEAAAHIPPGARVLAGRGELPGGFRRMAPDALEGFALGNAVPSAEGAIFEAMRAQEDCLAGSRCLIVGYGRIARLLARGLRGLGARVTVAARKERDRALACAEGCDACAIAQIPARIGEARFVFNTAPAPVVGEEALRAAQPDALLLELASAPYGIDAQAAQRLGRRLIVAGGLPGKYAPDYAARVLLGAIEEWKEREAWK
;
A
#
# COMPACT_ATOMS: atom_id res chain seq x y z
N MET A 1 13.71 -21.36 6.77
CA MET A 1 12.36 -21.36 7.35
C MET A 1 11.42 -22.14 6.45
N ASN A 2 10.39 -22.73 7.05
CA ASN A 2 9.27 -23.32 6.30
C ASN A 2 8.13 -22.31 6.30
N MET A 3 7.65 -21.90 5.13
CA MET A 3 6.64 -20.84 4.99
C MET A 3 5.47 -21.33 4.16
N LEU A 4 4.25 -20.93 4.54
CA LEU A 4 3.05 -21.10 3.72
C LEU A 4 2.46 -19.74 3.35
N VAL A 5 2.42 -19.45 2.06
CA VAL A 5 1.79 -18.24 1.50
C VAL A 5 0.38 -18.59 1.04
N ILE A 6 -0.62 -17.88 1.55
CA ILE A 6 -2.02 -18.20 1.36
C ILE A 6 -2.74 -17.04 0.66
N GLY A 7 -3.14 -17.23 -0.60
CA GLY A 7 -3.85 -16.21 -1.37
C GLY A 7 -3.08 -14.92 -1.58
N GLY A 8 -3.79 -13.86 -1.97
CA GLY A 8 -3.22 -12.52 -2.19
C GLY A 8 -3.00 -12.16 -3.66
N ASP A 9 -2.43 -10.97 -3.86
CA ASP A 9 -2.12 -10.42 -5.18
C ASP A 9 -0.80 -10.97 -5.76
N ARG A 10 -0.34 -10.42 -6.89
CA ARG A 10 0.93 -10.82 -7.55
C ARG A 10 2.14 -10.81 -6.61
N ARG A 11 2.13 -9.99 -5.57
CA ARG A 11 3.18 -9.92 -4.55
C ARG A 11 3.32 -11.24 -3.79
N ALA A 12 2.19 -11.91 -3.50
CA ALA A 12 2.20 -13.20 -2.80
C ALA A 12 2.89 -14.29 -3.64
N GLY A 13 2.57 -14.39 -4.93
CA GLY A 13 3.25 -15.31 -5.84
C GLY A 13 4.74 -15.00 -6.02
N CYS A 14 5.08 -13.71 -6.13
CA CYS A 14 6.47 -13.27 -6.16
C CYS A 14 7.21 -13.58 -4.85
N LEU A 15 6.52 -13.52 -3.69
CA LEU A 15 7.09 -13.89 -2.40
C LEU A 15 7.47 -15.37 -2.35
N VAL A 16 6.61 -16.27 -2.86
CA VAL A 16 6.95 -17.70 -2.95
C VAL A 16 8.24 -17.90 -3.74
N ARG A 17 8.37 -17.24 -4.90
CA ARG A 17 9.59 -17.33 -5.72
C ARG A 17 10.83 -16.76 -5.02
N ALA A 18 10.70 -15.57 -4.43
CA ALA A 18 11.79 -14.88 -3.74
C ALA A 18 12.28 -15.69 -2.53
N ALA A 19 11.36 -16.25 -1.74
CA ALA A 19 11.67 -17.06 -0.58
C ALA A 19 12.38 -18.36 -0.96
N ARG A 20 11.90 -19.05 -1.99
CA ARG A 20 12.57 -20.24 -2.54
C ARG A 20 13.98 -19.94 -3.04
N ALA A 21 14.16 -18.82 -3.75
CA ALA A 21 15.46 -18.35 -4.23
C ALA A 21 16.43 -18.00 -3.08
N ALA A 22 15.90 -17.56 -1.93
CA ALA A 22 16.66 -17.33 -0.70
C ALA A 22 16.93 -18.60 0.13
N GLY A 23 16.56 -19.79 -0.37
CA GLY A 23 16.80 -21.06 0.30
C GLY A 23 15.76 -21.43 1.38
N HIS A 24 14.59 -20.79 1.38
CA HIS A 24 13.51 -21.13 2.29
C HIS A 24 12.59 -22.19 1.67
N ALA A 25 12.19 -23.20 2.47
CA ALA A 25 11.14 -24.13 2.06
C ALA A 25 9.80 -23.38 2.09
N THR A 26 9.21 -23.14 0.92
CA THR A 26 8.05 -22.26 0.80
C THR A 26 7.00 -22.89 -0.11
N ASP A 27 5.80 -23.06 0.44
CA ASP A 27 4.61 -23.45 -0.31
C ASP A 27 3.70 -22.25 -0.52
N GLY A 28 2.93 -22.28 -1.61
CA GLY A 28 1.92 -21.28 -1.93
C GLY A 28 0.61 -21.97 -2.29
N ILE A 29 -0.50 -21.44 -1.78
CA ILE A 29 -1.84 -21.97 -2.05
C ILE A 29 -2.79 -20.82 -2.37
N TRP A 30 -3.86 -21.10 -3.14
CA TRP A 30 -4.78 -20.08 -3.70
C TRP A 30 -4.06 -19.03 -4.57
N LEU A 31 -3.08 -19.51 -5.37
CA LEU A 31 -2.29 -18.72 -6.31
C LEU A 31 -2.17 -19.40 -7.69
N ASP A 32 -3.07 -20.34 -8.01
CA ASP A 32 -3.03 -21.21 -9.20
C ASP A 32 -3.14 -20.44 -10.54
N ARG A 33 -3.71 -19.23 -10.53
CA ARG A 33 -3.68 -18.33 -11.71
C ARG A 33 -2.35 -17.58 -11.87
N PHE A 34 -1.54 -17.53 -10.81
CA PHE A 34 -0.19 -16.99 -10.89
C PHE A 34 0.81 -18.06 -11.35
N ASP A 35 0.71 -19.26 -10.77
CA ASP A 35 1.49 -20.43 -11.12
C ASP A 35 0.63 -21.68 -10.87
N PRO A 36 0.33 -22.49 -11.91
CA PRO A 36 -0.51 -23.68 -11.77
C PRO A 36 0.00 -24.72 -10.74
N ALA A 37 1.28 -24.65 -10.35
CA ALA A 37 1.83 -25.49 -9.29
C ALA A 37 1.42 -25.06 -7.86
N LEU A 38 0.81 -23.86 -7.72
CA LEU A 38 0.33 -23.28 -6.45
C LEU A 38 -1.17 -23.50 -6.29
N SER A 39 -1.56 -24.73 -5.97
CA SER A 39 -2.95 -25.22 -6.00
C SER A 39 -3.89 -24.54 -4.96
N CYS A 40 -5.21 -24.68 -5.17
CA CYS A 40 -6.23 -24.32 -4.18
C CYS A 40 -6.53 -25.48 -3.21
N ALA A 41 -5.51 -26.14 -2.70
CA ALA A 41 -5.65 -27.24 -1.75
C ALA A 41 -4.72 -27.06 -0.55
N TRP A 42 -5.20 -27.43 0.63
CA TRP A 42 -4.39 -27.42 1.83
C TRP A 42 -3.34 -28.54 1.78
N PRO A 43 -2.09 -28.27 2.20
CA PRO A 43 -1.08 -29.32 2.36
C PRO A 43 -1.53 -30.35 3.40
N GLU A 44 -1.18 -31.62 3.18
CA GLU A 44 -1.49 -32.70 4.15
C GLU A 44 -0.90 -32.44 5.53
N ARG A 45 0.27 -31.80 5.57
CA ARG A 45 0.95 -31.46 6.82
C ARG A 45 1.06 -29.94 6.97
N MET A 46 0.42 -29.39 8.00
CA MET A 46 0.41 -27.97 8.37
C MET A 46 1.51 -27.66 9.41
N ALA A 47 2.79 -27.83 9.04
CA ALA A 47 3.93 -27.65 9.93
C ALA A 47 4.89 -26.58 9.36
N TYR A 48 4.45 -25.31 9.42
CA TYR A 48 5.20 -24.15 8.94
C TYR A 48 5.63 -23.25 10.10
N ASP A 49 6.80 -22.64 9.95
CA ASP A 49 7.31 -21.65 10.91
C ASP A 49 6.48 -20.37 10.90
N VAL A 50 5.94 -20.02 9.72
CA VAL A 50 5.08 -18.84 9.52
C VAL A 50 4.07 -19.06 8.40
N TYR A 51 2.86 -18.54 8.62
CA TYR A 51 1.76 -18.47 7.67
C TYR A 51 1.63 -17.03 7.20
N ILE A 52 1.60 -16.81 5.90
CA ILE A 52 1.52 -15.48 5.30
C ILE A 52 0.17 -15.32 4.62
N LEU A 53 -0.66 -14.47 5.19
CA LEU A 53 -1.94 -14.05 4.64
C LEU A 53 -1.78 -12.77 3.81
N PRO A 54 -2.76 -12.40 2.97
CA PRO A 54 -2.64 -11.26 2.08
C PRO A 54 -2.32 -9.94 2.79
N TYR A 55 -1.56 -9.09 2.10
CA TYR A 55 -1.22 -7.75 2.50
C TYR A 55 -1.55 -6.79 1.32
N PRO A 56 -2.06 -5.58 1.52
CA PRO A 56 -2.31 -4.89 2.81
C PRO A 56 -3.61 -5.28 3.52
N VAL A 57 -4.46 -6.09 2.90
CA VAL A 57 -5.72 -6.56 3.47
C VAL A 57 -5.69 -8.08 3.51
N ALA A 58 -5.73 -8.64 4.72
CA ALA A 58 -5.73 -10.08 4.93
C ALA A 58 -7.14 -10.68 4.87
N ALA A 59 -8.15 -9.92 5.32
CA ALA A 59 -9.53 -10.35 5.31
C ALA A 59 -10.49 -9.19 5.09
N GLN A 60 -11.54 -9.43 4.32
CA GLN A 60 -12.60 -8.47 4.07
C GLN A 60 -13.93 -9.21 3.91
N ALA A 61 -14.95 -8.79 4.66
CA ALA A 61 -16.29 -9.39 4.63
C ALA A 61 -16.26 -10.94 4.80
N GLY A 62 -15.46 -11.45 5.75
CA GLY A 62 -15.32 -12.88 6.01
C GLY A 62 -14.55 -13.70 4.98
N LYS A 63 -14.00 -13.07 3.94
CA LYS A 63 -13.21 -13.71 2.89
C LYS A 63 -11.75 -13.25 2.92
N ILE A 64 -10.84 -14.15 2.56
CA ILE A 64 -9.44 -13.86 2.28
C ILE A 64 -9.34 -13.49 0.79
N PRO A 65 -8.70 -12.37 0.42
CA PRO A 65 -8.53 -11.99 -0.98
C PRO A 65 -7.72 -13.02 -1.76
N THR A 66 -8.33 -13.61 -2.77
CA THR A 66 -7.72 -14.62 -3.67
C THR A 66 -7.88 -14.25 -5.14
N PRO A 67 -7.44 -13.03 -5.59
CA PRO A 67 -7.65 -12.59 -6.97
C PRO A 67 -6.86 -13.43 -8.00
N LEU A 68 -5.89 -14.20 -7.55
CA LEU A 68 -5.04 -15.08 -8.37
C LEU A 68 -5.36 -16.56 -8.15
N ALA A 69 -6.57 -16.87 -7.71
CA ALA A 69 -7.04 -18.25 -7.55
C ALA A 69 -8.32 -18.51 -8.35
N THR A 70 -8.56 -19.78 -8.65
CA THR A 70 -9.81 -20.26 -9.25
C THR A 70 -10.91 -20.44 -8.20
N ALA A 71 -10.54 -20.60 -6.92
CA ALA A 71 -11.45 -20.79 -5.80
C ALA A 71 -11.39 -19.61 -4.80
N GLU A 72 -12.51 -19.35 -4.15
CA GLU A 72 -12.58 -18.44 -3.01
C GLU A 72 -12.06 -19.14 -1.73
N LEU A 73 -11.62 -18.34 -0.77
CA LEU A 73 -11.19 -18.80 0.55
C LEU A 73 -11.88 -17.98 1.64
N SER A 74 -12.56 -18.64 2.57
CA SER A 74 -13.14 -17.99 3.74
C SER A 74 -12.13 -17.85 4.89
N VAL A 75 -12.35 -16.84 5.73
CA VAL A 75 -11.59 -16.68 6.98
C VAL A 75 -11.79 -17.87 7.92
N ALA A 76 -13.02 -18.40 7.97
CA ALA A 76 -13.33 -19.56 8.81
C ALA A 76 -12.58 -20.81 8.38
N GLU A 77 -12.50 -21.06 7.06
CA GLU A 77 -11.74 -22.18 6.50
C GLU A 77 -10.25 -22.05 6.80
N ALA A 78 -9.66 -20.87 6.56
CA ALA A 78 -8.25 -20.64 6.87
C ALA A 78 -7.96 -20.83 8.37
N ALA A 79 -8.85 -20.36 9.23
CA ALA A 79 -8.72 -20.52 10.69
C ALA A 79 -8.82 -21.99 11.16
N ALA A 80 -9.59 -22.81 10.45
CA ALA A 80 -9.70 -24.23 10.77
C ALA A 80 -8.41 -25.04 10.43
N HIS A 81 -7.62 -24.53 9.47
CA HIS A 81 -6.39 -25.22 9.03
C HIS A 81 -5.13 -24.64 9.67
N ILE A 82 -5.06 -23.34 9.95
CA ILE A 82 -3.89 -22.73 10.60
C ILE A 82 -3.88 -23.12 12.09
N PRO A 83 -2.81 -23.74 12.60
CA PRO A 83 -2.77 -24.20 13.99
C PRO A 83 -2.92 -23.04 15.00
N PRO A 84 -3.59 -23.27 16.15
CA PRO A 84 -3.60 -22.30 17.25
C PRO A 84 -2.18 -21.95 17.70
N GLY A 85 -1.93 -20.68 17.99
CA GLY A 85 -0.60 -20.20 18.38
C GLY A 85 0.40 -20.04 17.22
N ALA A 86 0.01 -20.36 15.98
CA ALA A 86 0.86 -20.19 14.81
C ALA A 86 1.26 -18.70 14.61
N ARG A 87 2.46 -18.50 14.08
CA ARG A 87 2.91 -17.17 13.64
C ARG A 87 2.24 -16.84 12.32
N VAL A 88 1.52 -15.72 12.30
CA VAL A 88 0.77 -15.29 11.12
C VAL A 88 1.19 -13.87 10.76
N LEU A 89 1.82 -13.70 9.59
CA LEU A 89 2.00 -12.40 8.99
C LEU A 89 0.75 -12.06 8.19
N ALA A 90 0.10 -10.93 8.49
CA ALA A 90 -1.17 -10.57 7.88
C ALA A 90 -1.35 -9.06 7.76
N GLY A 91 -1.97 -8.63 6.67
CA GLY A 91 -2.51 -7.28 6.48
C GLY A 91 -3.69 -7.00 7.42
N ARG A 92 -4.40 -5.91 7.16
CA ARG A 92 -5.61 -5.51 7.92
C ARG A 92 -6.75 -6.49 7.67
N GLY A 93 -7.68 -6.55 8.61
CA GLY A 93 -8.89 -7.36 8.56
C GLY A 93 -9.08 -8.17 9.83
N GLU A 94 -10.30 -8.63 10.02
CA GLU A 94 -10.66 -9.48 11.14
C GLU A 94 -10.19 -10.92 10.87
N LEU A 95 -9.33 -11.40 11.73
CA LEU A 95 -8.90 -12.80 11.77
C LEU A 95 -9.28 -13.36 13.15
N PRO A 96 -9.59 -14.66 13.25
CA PRO A 96 -9.85 -15.30 14.53
C PRO A 96 -8.71 -15.08 15.52
N GLY A 97 -9.03 -15.04 16.81
CA GLY A 97 -8.05 -14.98 17.87
C GLY A 97 -7.18 -16.24 17.94
N GLY A 98 -6.09 -16.15 18.72
CA GLY A 98 -5.22 -17.30 19.00
C GLY A 98 -3.97 -17.41 18.10
N PHE A 99 -3.79 -16.53 17.10
CA PHE A 99 -2.56 -16.44 16.32
C PHE A 99 -1.56 -15.44 16.91
N ARG A 100 -0.27 -15.72 16.76
CA ARG A 100 0.80 -14.74 16.99
C ARG A 100 0.92 -13.86 15.73
N ARG A 101 0.08 -12.84 15.64
CA ARG A 101 -0.03 -11.99 14.46
C ARG A 101 1.04 -10.91 14.42
N MET A 102 1.69 -10.77 13.27
CA MET A 102 2.53 -9.64 12.91
C MET A 102 1.92 -8.87 11.75
N ALA A 103 1.81 -7.55 11.91
CA ALA A 103 1.50 -6.63 10.82
C ALA A 103 2.82 -6.07 10.26
N PRO A 104 3.14 -6.25 8.97
CA PRO A 104 4.42 -5.79 8.41
C PRO A 104 4.69 -4.31 8.62
N ASP A 105 3.65 -3.47 8.60
CA ASP A 105 3.74 -2.02 8.83
C ASP A 105 4.31 -1.64 10.21
N ALA A 106 4.35 -2.56 11.17
CA ALA A 106 4.99 -2.34 12.46
C ALA A 106 6.53 -2.32 12.37
N LEU A 107 7.10 -2.82 11.27
CA LEU A 107 8.52 -2.80 10.98
C LEU A 107 8.87 -1.59 10.12
N GLU A 108 9.75 -0.71 10.63
CA GLU A 108 10.11 0.54 9.92
C GLU A 108 10.80 0.25 8.60
N GLY A 109 11.67 -0.78 8.55
CA GLY A 109 12.33 -1.21 7.32
C GLY A 109 11.34 -1.61 6.23
N PHE A 110 10.31 -2.36 6.60
CA PHE A 110 9.23 -2.70 5.67
C PHE A 110 8.45 -1.46 5.23
N ALA A 111 8.06 -0.61 6.17
CA ALA A 111 7.24 0.56 5.87
C ALA A 111 7.96 1.55 4.93
N LEU A 112 9.28 1.74 5.11
CA LEU A 112 10.11 2.52 4.20
C LEU A 112 10.27 1.85 2.83
N GLY A 113 10.61 0.56 2.80
CA GLY A 113 10.76 -0.21 1.56
C GLY A 113 9.47 -0.23 0.74
N ASN A 114 8.32 -0.44 1.39
CA ASN A 114 7.02 -0.46 0.72
C ASN A 114 6.55 0.93 0.24
N ALA A 115 7.10 2.02 0.80
CA ALA A 115 6.80 3.39 0.36
C ALA A 115 7.43 3.72 -1.02
N VAL A 116 8.54 3.07 -1.40
CA VAL A 116 9.20 3.29 -2.70
C VAL A 116 8.26 2.96 -3.86
N PRO A 117 7.78 1.72 -4.02
CA PRO A 117 6.90 1.37 -5.12
C PRO A 117 5.51 2.04 -5.00
N SER A 118 5.11 2.49 -3.81
CA SER A 118 3.90 3.29 -3.64
C SER A 118 4.05 4.67 -4.28
N ALA A 119 5.19 5.33 -4.10
CA ALA A 119 5.46 6.64 -4.71
C ALA A 119 5.63 6.54 -6.22
N GLU A 120 6.39 5.54 -6.72
CA GLU A 120 6.57 5.29 -8.15
C GLU A 120 5.24 4.96 -8.83
N GLY A 121 4.44 4.08 -8.21
CA GLY A 121 3.12 3.72 -8.72
C GLY A 121 2.15 4.90 -8.75
N ALA A 122 2.22 5.83 -7.79
CA ALA A 122 1.43 7.06 -7.80
C ALA A 122 1.80 7.99 -8.97
N ILE A 123 3.10 8.13 -9.27
CA ILE A 123 3.59 8.88 -10.43
C ILE A 123 3.11 8.22 -11.72
N PHE A 124 3.22 6.90 -11.83
CA PHE A 124 2.76 6.16 -13.00
C PHE A 124 1.25 6.33 -13.21
N GLU A 125 0.42 6.22 -12.16
CA GLU A 125 -1.03 6.44 -12.26
C GLU A 125 -1.35 7.87 -12.70
N ALA A 126 -0.61 8.87 -12.20
CA ALA A 126 -0.79 10.26 -12.60
C ALA A 126 -0.50 10.44 -14.10
N MET A 127 0.63 9.92 -14.59
CA MET A 127 1.02 9.99 -16.00
C MET A 127 0.06 9.24 -16.92
N ARG A 128 -0.41 8.05 -16.47
CA ARG A 128 -1.35 7.24 -17.24
C ARG A 128 -2.74 7.87 -17.34
N ALA A 129 -3.15 8.58 -16.29
CA ALA A 129 -4.51 9.10 -16.17
C ALA A 129 -4.67 10.53 -16.70
N GLN A 130 -3.61 11.22 -17.03
CA GLN A 130 -3.64 12.61 -17.52
C GLN A 130 -2.92 12.71 -18.86
N GLU A 131 -3.42 13.58 -19.75
CA GLU A 131 -2.80 13.87 -21.04
C GLU A 131 -1.72 14.96 -20.92
N ASP A 132 -1.54 15.50 -19.71
CA ASP A 132 -0.59 16.56 -19.40
C ASP A 132 0.73 16.02 -18.86
N CYS A 133 1.82 16.77 -19.05
CA CYS A 133 3.14 16.46 -18.51
C CYS A 133 3.23 16.78 -17.02
N LEU A 134 3.95 15.97 -16.26
CA LEU A 134 4.36 16.31 -14.89
C LEU A 134 5.38 17.45 -14.87
N ALA A 135 6.28 17.49 -15.87
CA ALA A 135 7.27 18.56 -16.01
C ALA A 135 6.59 19.94 -16.14
N GLY A 136 6.95 20.88 -15.27
CA GLY A 136 6.37 22.21 -15.18
C GLY A 136 5.01 22.29 -14.48
N SER A 137 4.33 21.15 -14.27
CA SER A 137 3.02 21.12 -13.60
C SER A 137 3.12 21.44 -12.12
N ARG A 138 2.06 22.04 -11.56
CA ARG A 138 1.92 22.24 -10.12
C ARG A 138 1.27 21.02 -9.49
N CYS A 139 1.95 20.42 -8.51
CA CYS A 139 1.51 19.27 -7.76
C CYS A 139 1.30 19.61 -6.29
N LEU A 140 0.16 19.27 -5.73
CA LEU A 140 -0.13 19.40 -4.30
C LEU A 140 -0.04 18.01 -3.66
N ILE A 141 0.82 17.85 -2.66
CA ILE A 141 0.91 16.62 -1.84
C ILE A 141 0.33 16.95 -0.46
N VAL A 142 -0.68 16.20 -0.05
CA VAL A 142 -1.29 16.30 1.27
C VAL A 142 -0.71 15.24 2.19
N GLY A 143 -0.09 15.69 3.30
CA GLY A 143 0.74 14.87 4.19
C GLY A 143 2.22 14.94 3.83
N TYR A 144 3.11 14.59 4.79
CA TYR A 144 4.56 14.53 4.56
C TYR A 144 5.19 13.34 5.30
N GLY A 145 4.58 12.17 5.14
CA GLY A 145 5.10 10.90 5.62
C GLY A 145 6.07 10.23 4.63
N ARG A 146 6.34 8.94 4.85
CA ARG A 146 7.29 8.14 4.05
C ARG A 146 6.98 8.20 2.55
N ILE A 147 5.74 7.94 2.15
CA ILE A 147 5.31 7.95 0.73
C ILE A 147 5.42 9.38 0.17
N ALA A 148 4.91 10.38 0.89
CA ALA A 148 4.90 11.77 0.43
C ALA A 148 6.29 12.31 0.13
N ARG A 149 7.28 12.01 0.97
CA ARG A 149 8.67 12.45 0.77
C ARG A 149 9.30 11.84 -0.48
N LEU A 150 9.11 10.54 -0.71
CA LEU A 150 9.60 9.87 -1.91
C LEU A 150 8.87 10.37 -3.17
N LEU A 151 7.56 10.57 -3.05
CA LEU A 151 6.75 11.12 -4.13
C LEU A 151 7.18 12.55 -4.50
N ALA A 152 7.38 13.42 -3.50
CA ALA A 152 7.86 14.80 -3.71
C ALA A 152 9.22 14.80 -4.42
N ARG A 153 10.14 13.95 -3.99
CA ARG A 153 11.45 13.79 -4.64
C ARG A 153 11.31 13.33 -6.10
N GLY A 154 10.47 12.31 -6.36
CA GLY A 154 10.25 11.80 -7.71
C GLY A 154 9.61 12.85 -8.63
N LEU A 155 8.55 13.52 -8.18
CA LEU A 155 7.87 14.57 -8.94
C LEU A 155 8.81 15.75 -9.27
N ARG A 156 9.61 16.20 -8.31
CA ARG A 156 10.61 17.24 -8.54
C ARG A 156 11.71 16.78 -9.51
N GLY A 157 12.15 15.53 -9.41
CA GLY A 157 13.08 14.94 -10.36
C GLY A 157 12.56 14.93 -11.81
N LEU A 158 11.23 14.85 -11.98
CA LEU A 158 10.54 14.98 -13.27
C LEU A 158 10.25 16.46 -13.65
N GLY A 159 10.71 17.44 -12.87
CA GLY A 159 10.54 18.87 -13.16
C GLY A 159 9.20 19.48 -12.71
N ALA A 160 8.42 18.78 -11.88
CA ALA A 160 7.19 19.33 -11.31
C ALA A 160 7.47 20.36 -10.20
N ARG A 161 6.56 21.31 -10.02
CA ARG A 161 6.54 22.25 -8.90
C ARG A 161 5.68 21.68 -7.79
N VAL A 162 6.31 21.29 -6.67
CA VAL A 162 5.64 20.58 -5.59
C VAL A 162 5.36 21.48 -4.42
N THR A 163 4.10 21.56 -4.02
CA THR A 163 3.64 22.15 -2.75
C THR A 163 3.21 21.02 -1.81
N VAL A 164 3.68 21.08 -0.57
CA VAL A 164 3.32 20.12 0.48
C VAL A 164 2.37 20.77 1.49
N ALA A 165 1.19 20.21 1.66
CA ALA A 165 0.27 20.60 2.73
C ALA A 165 0.46 19.66 3.94
N ALA A 166 0.98 20.15 5.06
CA ALA A 166 1.24 19.33 6.24
C ALA A 166 0.78 19.99 7.54
N ARG A 167 0.32 19.15 8.48
CA ARG A 167 -0.19 19.60 9.78
C ARG A 167 0.92 20.17 10.67
N LYS A 168 2.04 19.46 10.77
CA LYS A 168 3.13 19.81 11.67
C LYS A 168 4.04 20.85 11.01
N GLU A 169 4.45 21.87 11.77
CA GLU A 169 5.42 22.86 11.31
C GLU A 169 6.76 22.23 10.91
N ARG A 170 7.25 21.26 11.70
CA ARG A 170 8.44 20.50 11.39
C ARG A 170 8.40 19.87 9.99
N ASP A 171 7.26 19.29 9.62
CA ASP A 171 7.11 18.62 8.33
C ASP A 171 7.12 19.62 7.18
N ARG A 172 6.52 20.81 7.39
CA ARG A 172 6.55 21.93 6.42
C ARG A 172 7.96 22.48 6.26
N ALA A 173 8.66 22.72 7.37
CA ALA A 173 10.05 23.17 7.36
C ALA A 173 10.96 22.18 6.63
N LEU A 174 10.78 20.87 6.88
CA LEU A 174 11.52 19.81 6.21
C LEU A 174 11.21 19.80 4.70
N ALA A 175 9.95 19.94 4.30
CA ALA A 175 9.56 20.02 2.89
C ALA A 175 10.23 21.19 2.18
N CYS A 176 10.29 22.37 2.84
CA CYS A 176 11.00 23.54 2.31
C CYS A 176 12.51 23.30 2.19
N ALA A 177 13.13 22.68 3.20
CA ALA A 177 14.55 22.33 3.17
C ALA A 177 14.86 21.32 2.04
N GLU A 178 13.92 20.42 1.73
CA GLU A 178 14.01 19.48 0.63
C GLU A 178 13.57 20.10 -0.72
N GLY A 179 13.35 21.44 -0.78
CA GLY A 179 13.10 22.25 -1.99
C GLY A 179 11.68 22.18 -2.53
N CYS A 180 10.69 21.89 -1.69
CA CYS A 180 9.27 22.05 -2.01
C CYS A 180 8.75 23.37 -1.45
N ASP A 181 7.65 23.89 -2.00
CA ASP A 181 6.81 24.84 -1.29
C ASP A 181 6.04 24.11 -0.19
N ALA A 182 5.63 24.81 0.87
CA ALA A 182 4.84 24.19 1.93
C ALA A 182 3.74 25.12 2.46
N CYS A 183 2.64 24.52 2.91
CA CYS A 183 1.52 25.22 3.54
C CYS A 183 0.90 24.39 4.67
N ALA A 184 0.11 25.04 5.52
CA ALA A 184 -0.69 24.35 6.52
C ALA A 184 -1.90 23.64 5.87
N ILE A 185 -2.42 22.58 6.51
CA ILE A 185 -3.63 21.86 6.03
C ILE A 185 -4.81 22.81 5.84
N ALA A 186 -5.02 23.78 6.72
CA ALA A 186 -6.09 24.77 6.59
C ALA A 186 -5.99 25.66 5.33
N GLN A 187 -4.83 25.71 4.69
CA GLN A 187 -4.60 26.48 3.48
C GLN A 187 -4.84 25.67 2.19
N ILE A 188 -5.23 24.39 2.29
CA ILE A 188 -5.51 23.54 1.12
C ILE A 188 -6.52 24.21 0.18
N PRO A 189 -7.68 24.77 0.63
CA PRO A 189 -8.64 25.41 -0.28
C PRO A 189 -8.04 26.55 -1.11
N ALA A 190 -7.10 27.31 -0.54
CA ALA A 190 -6.43 28.40 -1.24
C ALA A 190 -5.33 27.95 -2.22
N ARG A 191 -4.79 26.74 -2.03
CA ARG A 191 -3.66 26.21 -2.82
C ARG A 191 -4.06 25.18 -3.87
N ILE A 192 -5.14 24.45 -3.64
CA ILE A 192 -5.58 23.35 -4.50
C ILE A 192 -6.00 23.83 -5.89
N GLY A 193 -6.52 25.06 -5.99
CA GLY A 193 -6.92 25.69 -7.26
C GLY A 193 -5.77 25.94 -8.24
N GLU A 194 -4.52 25.91 -7.75
CA GLU A 194 -3.34 26.03 -8.60
C GLU A 194 -2.80 24.67 -9.08
N ALA A 195 -3.23 23.58 -8.43
CA ALA A 195 -2.66 22.25 -8.66
C ALA A 195 -3.33 21.53 -9.83
N ARG A 196 -2.53 21.01 -10.74
CA ARG A 196 -2.96 20.10 -11.80
C ARG A 196 -3.08 18.66 -11.29
N PHE A 197 -2.23 18.30 -10.34
CA PHE A 197 -2.20 16.98 -9.69
C PHE A 197 -2.26 17.16 -8.18
N VAL A 198 -3.16 16.42 -7.55
CA VAL A 198 -3.32 16.40 -6.08
C VAL A 198 -3.14 14.99 -5.58
N PHE A 199 -2.16 14.77 -4.70
CA PHE A 199 -1.86 13.46 -4.12
C PHE A 199 -2.15 13.51 -2.62
N ASN A 200 -3.14 12.76 -2.16
CA ASN A 200 -3.36 12.62 -0.73
C ASN A 200 -2.64 11.38 -0.18
N THR A 201 -1.82 11.60 0.85
CA THR A 201 -1.13 10.53 1.60
C THR A 201 -1.54 10.50 3.08
N ALA A 202 -2.38 11.44 3.51
CA ALA A 202 -2.82 11.54 4.90
C ALA A 202 -4.09 10.70 5.13
N PRO A 203 -4.08 9.74 6.06
CA PRO A 203 -5.25 8.92 6.39
C PRO A 203 -6.21 9.67 7.34
N ALA A 204 -6.59 10.88 6.97
CA ALA A 204 -7.50 11.74 7.73
C ALA A 204 -8.27 12.65 6.77
N PRO A 205 -9.57 12.92 7.01
CA PRO A 205 -10.43 13.69 6.11
C PRO A 205 -10.01 15.17 6.11
N VAL A 206 -9.12 15.55 5.20
CA VAL A 206 -8.51 16.89 5.12
C VAL A 206 -8.77 17.61 3.77
N VAL A 207 -9.24 16.89 2.75
CA VAL A 207 -9.63 17.46 1.46
C VAL A 207 -11.14 17.30 1.32
N GLY A 208 -11.86 18.20 1.98
CA GLY A 208 -13.32 18.23 1.98
C GLY A 208 -13.91 19.02 0.82
N GLU A 209 -15.23 19.21 0.84
CA GLU A 209 -16.01 19.83 -0.23
C GLU A 209 -15.53 21.24 -0.58
N GLU A 210 -15.16 22.08 0.41
CA GLU A 210 -14.63 23.42 0.18
C GLU A 210 -13.37 23.39 -0.71
N ALA A 211 -12.40 22.54 -0.36
CA ALA A 211 -11.19 22.38 -1.15
C ALA A 211 -11.50 21.84 -2.56
N LEU A 212 -12.42 20.88 -2.66
CA LEU A 212 -12.81 20.29 -3.94
C LEU A 212 -13.54 21.27 -4.85
N ARG A 213 -14.31 22.24 -4.29
CA ARG A 213 -14.91 23.33 -5.08
C ARG A 213 -13.84 24.25 -5.66
N ALA A 214 -12.78 24.54 -4.91
CA ALA A 214 -11.67 25.37 -5.34
C ALA A 214 -10.71 24.68 -6.32
N ALA A 215 -10.69 23.33 -6.38
CA ALA A 215 -9.85 22.59 -7.30
C ALA A 215 -10.20 22.88 -8.76
N GLN A 216 -9.20 22.84 -9.65
CA GLN A 216 -9.43 22.95 -11.09
C GLN A 216 -10.37 21.84 -11.56
N PRO A 217 -11.31 22.12 -12.50
CA PRO A 217 -12.26 21.11 -12.98
C PRO A 217 -11.61 19.85 -13.53
N ASP A 218 -10.46 19.99 -14.16
CA ASP A 218 -9.68 18.96 -14.84
C ASP A 218 -8.47 18.49 -14.02
N ALA A 219 -8.31 18.96 -12.77
CA ALA A 219 -7.29 18.44 -11.87
C ALA A 219 -7.49 16.95 -11.60
N LEU A 220 -6.40 16.20 -11.59
CA LEU A 220 -6.40 14.81 -11.18
C LEU A 220 -6.12 14.70 -9.68
N LEU A 221 -7.04 14.05 -8.97
CA LEU A 221 -6.90 13.77 -7.55
C LEU A 221 -6.55 12.28 -7.39
N LEU A 222 -5.50 11.97 -6.62
CA LEU A 222 -5.09 10.61 -6.29
C LEU A 222 -5.15 10.40 -4.77
N GLU A 223 -5.98 9.46 -4.34
CA GLU A 223 -6.04 9.03 -2.94
C GLU A 223 -5.10 7.86 -2.75
N LEU A 224 -3.99 8.09 -2.04
CA LEU A 224 -2.94 7.10 -1.73
C LEU A 224 -3.02 6.59 -0.30
N ALA A 225 -3.73 7.30 0.57
CA ALA A 225 -3.89 6.89 1.94
C ALA A 225 -4.81 5.67 2.05
N SER A 226 -4.64 4.95 3.15
CA SER A 226 -5.61 3.92 3.55
C SER A 226 -6.82 4.57 4.20
N ALA A 227 -7.95 3.83 4.26
CA ALA A 227 -9.10 4.27 5.04
C ALA A 227 -8.67 4.75 6.45
N PRO A 228 -9.26 5.86 6.94
CA PRO A 228 -10.52 6.47 6.47
C PRO A 228 -10.40 7.46 5.30
N TYR A 229 -9.35 7.40 4.49
CA TYR A 229 -9.09 8.28 3.35
C TYR A 229 -9.05 9.78 3.73
N GLY A 230 -8.44 10.60 2.87
CA GLY A 230 -8.33 12.04 3.14
C GLY A 230 -9.13 12.92 2.19
N ILE A 231 -9.51 12.38 1.02
CA ILE A 231 -10.33 13.07 0.05
C ILE A 231 -11.79 12.62 0.21
N ASP A 232 -12.71 13.57 0.32
CA ASP A 232 -14.15 13.30 0.30
C ASP A 232 -14.59 12.82 -1.08
N ALA A 233 -14.68 11.50 -1.24
CA ALA A 233 -15.04 10.86 -2.50
C ALA A 233 -16.48 11.19 -2.93
N GLN A 234 -17.41 11.36 -1.98
CA GLN A 234 -18.80 11.72 -2.31
C GLN A 234 -18.90 13.15 -2.81
N ALA A 235 -18.20 14.07 -2.17
CA ALA A 235 -18.12 15.45 -2.64
C ALA A 235 -17.40 15.54 -4.00
N ALA A 236 -16.31 14.79 -4.19
CA ALA A 236 -15.60 14.72 -5.47
C ALA A 236 -16.54 14.27 -6.60
N GLN A 237 -17.33 13.22 -6.36
CA GLN A 237 -18.32 12.72 -7.31
C GLN A 237 -19.41 13.76 -7.63
N ARG A 238 -20.01 14.39 -6.58
CA ARG A 238 -21.04 15.42 -6.78
C ARG A 238 -20.53 16.63 -7.56
N LEU A 239 -19.27 17.00 -7.38
CA LEU A 239 -18.62 18.12 -8.05
C LEU A 239 -17.98 17.75 -9.39
N GLY A 240 -18.14 16.51 -9.85
CA GLY A 240 -17.56 16.04 -11.11
C GLY A 240 -16.02 16.06 -11.12
N ARG A 241 -15.37 15.93 -9.96
CA ARG A 241 -13.90 15.90 -9.84
C ARG A 241 -13.35 14.52 -10.17
N ARG A 242 -12.25 14.48 -10.90
CA ARG A 242 -11.59 13.24 -11.29
C ARG A 242 -10.77 12.69 -10.14
N LEU A 243 -11.29 11.69 -9.42
CA LEU A 243 -10.63 11.03 -8.30
C LEU A 243 -10.26 9.59 -8.64
N ILE A 244 -9.02 9.22 -8.39
CA ILE A 244 -8.52 7.84 -8.42
C ILE A 244 -8.15 7.42 -7.01
N VAL A 245 -8.78 6.36 -6.51
CA VAL A 245 -8.36 5.70 -5.27
C VAL A 245 -7.30 4.66 -5.62
N ALA A 246 -6.05 4.99 -5.36
CA ALA A 246 -4.88 4.23 -5.81
C ALA A 246 -4.34 3.33 -4.69
N GLY A 247 -5.10 2.28 -4.35
CA GLY A 247 -4.67 1.26 -3.39
C GLY A 247 -3.79 0.18 -4.03
N GLY A 248 -2.96 -0.48 -3.20
CA GLY A 248 -2.21 -1.68 -3.60
C GLY A 248 -1.11 -1.47 -4.64
N LEU A 249 -0.65 -0.22 -4.84
CA LEU A 249 0.35 0.15 -5.85
C LEU A 249 1.61 -0.75 -5.87
N PRO A 250 2.22 -1.13 -4.73
CA PRO A 250 3.37 -2.02 -4.73
C PRO A 250 3.11 -3.38 -5.38
N GLY A 251 1.98 -4.01 -5.05
CA GLY A 251 1.60 -5.29 -5.65
C GLY A 251 1.20 -5.19 -7.12
N LYS A 252 0.72 -4.01 -7.55
CA LYS A 252 0.28 -3.74 -8.91
C LYS A 252 1.45 -3.47 -9.86
N TYR A 253 2.41 -2.64 -9.44
CA TYR A 253 3.45 -2.12 -10.33
C TYR A 253 4.86 -2.67 -10.09
N ALA A 254 5.17 -3.08 -8.85
CA ALA A 254 6.47 -3.62 -8.49
C ALA A 254 6.36 -4.85 -7.57
N PRO A 255 5.62 -5.92 -7.99
CA PRO A 255 5.34 -7.05 -7.11
C PRO A 255 6.59 -7.80 -6.67
N ASP A 256 7.61 -7.93 -7.51
CA ASP A 256 8.88 -8.60 -7.15
C ASP A 256 9.68 -7.80 -6.11
N TYR A 257 9.74 -6.48 -6.25
CA TYR A 257 10.37 -5.62 -5.25
C TYR A 257 9.61 -5.68 -3.91
N ALA A 258 8.30 -5.52 -3.95
CA ALA A 258 7.45 -5.56 -2.77
C ALA A 258 7.49 -6.93 -2.06
N ALA A 259 7.66 -8.01 -2.81
CA ALA A 259 7.85 -9.36 -2.27
C ALA A 259 9.17 -9.48 -1.51
N ARG A 260 10.29 -8.97 -2.06
CA ARG A 260 11.59 -8.97 -1.37
C ARG A 260 11.56 -8.13 -0.09
N VAL A 261 10.91 -6.97 -0.12
CA VAL A 261 10.72 -6.13 1.08
C VAL A 261 9.90 -6.88 2.14
N LEU A 262 8.88 -7.62 1.72
CA LEU A 262 8.06 -8.43 2.64
C LEU A 262 8.84 -9.63 3.20
N LEU A 263 9.68 -10.28 2.38
CA LEU A 263 10.57 -11.35 2.84
C LEU A 263 11.53 -10.83 3.92
N GLY A 264 12.18 -9.68 3.69
CA GLY A 264 13.05 -9.05 4.69
C GLY A 264 12.33 -8.75 6.01
N ALA A 265 11.04 -8.35 5.96
CA ALA A 265 10.24 -8.17 7.16
C ALA A 265 9.99 -9.48 7.93
N ILE A 266 9.81 -10.60 7.22
CA ILE A 266 9.66 -11.93 7.84
C ILE A 266 10.97 -12.36 8.51
N GLU A 267 12.09 -12.14 7.83
CA GLU A 267 13.43 -12.45 8.36
C GLU A 267 13.75 -11.61 9.59
N GLU A 268 13.47 -10.29 9.54
CA GLU A 268 13.62 -9.39 10.70
C GLU A 268 12.73 -9.83 11.89
N TRP A 269 11.49 -10.25 11.61
CA TRP A 269 10.60 -10.74 12.66
C TRP A 269 11.14 -12.02 13.31
N LYS A 270 11.66 -12.96 12.47
CA LYS A 270 12.30 -14.18 12.97
C LYS A 270 13.46 -13.87 13.90
N GLU A 271 14.34 -12.95 13.53
CA GLU A 271 15.50 -12.56 14.33
C GLU A 271 15.08 -11.94 15.66
N ARG A 272 14.09 -11.02 15.65
CA ARG A 272 13.59 -10.34 16.87
C ARG A 272 12.96 -11.30 17.87
N GLU A 273 12.23 -12.31 17.41
CA GLU A 273 11.56 -13.28 18.27
C GLU A 273 12.37 -14.58 18.51
N ALA A 274 13.58 -14.69 17.96
CA ALA A 274 14.43 -15.85 18.06
C ALA A 274 13.67 -17.17 17.82
N TRP A 275 13.03 -17.29 16.64
CA TRP A 275 12.28 -18.52 16.31
C TRP A 275 13.19 -19.74 16.34
N LYS A 276 12.78 -20.72 17.17
CA LYS A 276 13.50 -21.99 17.33
C LYS A 276 13.06 -22.98 16.26
#